data_7f2fb001b5f29c41f3ec09750bdf610b
#
_entry.id   7f2fb001b5f29c41f3ec09750bdf610b
#
_cell.length_a   1.000
_cell.length_b   1.000
_cell.length_c   1.000
_cell.angle_alpha   90.00
_cell.angle_beta   90.00
_cell.angle_gamma   90.00
#
_symmetry.space_group_name_H-M   'P 1'
#
loop_
_entity.id
_entity.type
_entity.pdbx_description
1 polymer ?
#
loop_
_entity_poly.entity_id
_entity_poly.type
_entity_poly.pdbx_seq_one_letter_code
_entity_poly.pdbx_strand_id
1 'polypeptide(L)'
;MNMKTIFFALITLVSSFFISSTTSNPPVYERFEKTNPLLWKSAMGSASFRTNLYADERNLVIGSNGDYFLDYTLMDQGAGLYIINSKTGSIRKSLTNQKWGDFDVNGVVVLNDRIYFGNDNEEFMCVDFNGRTIWKNVASGDVEGPPVVLDINNTKVVVYATELGEVRAVDPQTGRAVWSYFIPGFSGWKEGDNRAIFKVKAFFTNTQSFFTRPSVTDVNEDGVKDLVYAGYDDIIYCISGLNGKLLWMLDDKTTDYSILVDERKVNGETEFWLTSYVYNSEEGKHLLSITRIDRFGKVIGKIPLQEENGFTASLNSFTAGPGKYLYATEDSLFQIENNKVVKKLYIGEQFQYTSTWDNTTTSMNSNRNSDDQLFGTDVFTFQGDDSCIALLSQHDMANFEHAFVTIISLKSWRIVGKYSLPAGSEMPPQIKDINGDGKKEMLINCYDGNLYCFQIK
;
A
#
# COMPACT_ATOMS: atom_id res chain seq x y z
N MET A 1 52.25 32.45 -19.60
CA MET A 1 51.29 32.12 -18.54
C MET A 1 50.23 31.21 -19.16
N ASN A 2 50.16 29.98 -18.76
CA ASN A 2 49.51 28.89 -19.48
C ASN A 2 47.99 28.90 -19.23
N MET A 3 47.22 28.81 -20.28
CA MET A 3 45.73 28.87 -20.31
C MET A 3 45.04 27.88 -19.36
N LYS A 4 45.76 26.89 -18.86
CA LYS A 4 45.27 25.94 -17.84
C LYS A 4 45.19 26.51 -16.42
N THR A 5 45.91 27.58 -16.12
CA THR A 5 45.93 28.17 -14.76
C THR A 5 44.78 29.17 -14.56
N ILE A 6 44.20 29.67 -15.66
CA ILE A 6 43.05 30.59 -15.59
C ILE A 6 41.75 29.81 -15.42
N PHE A 7 41.70 28.56 -15.92
CA PHE A 7 40.49 27.71 -15.77
C PHE A 7 40.31 27.16 -14.38
N PHE A 8 41.38 26.95 -13.61
CA PHE A 8 41.32 26.48 -12.22
C PHE A 8 40.95 27.57 -11.20
N ALA A 9 41.26 28.84 -11.54
CA ALA A 9 40.93 29.96 -10.67
C ALA A 9 39.47 30.42 -10.82
N LEU A 10 38.82 30.11 -11.95
CA LEU A 10 37.40 30.46 -12.16
C LEU A 10 36.46 29.44 -11.60
N ILE A 11 36.89 28.18 -11.47
CA ILE A 11 36.05 27.09 -10.87
C ILE A 11 36.01 27.22 -9.34
N THR A 12 37.05 27.78 -8.72
CA THR A 12 37.09 27.99 -7.27
C THR A 12 36.35 29.25 -6.83
N LEU A 13 35.99 30.15 -7.71
CA LEU A 13 35.24 31.38 -7.37
C LEU A 13 33.73 31.27 -7.64
N VAL A 14 33.27 30.25 -8.38
CA VAL A 14 31.84 30.01 -8.64
C VAL A 14 31.24 29.03 -7.63
N SER A 15 32.06 28.25 -6.93
CA SER A 15 31.59 27.30 -5.90
C SER A 15 31.35 27.94 -4.50
N SER A 16 31.60 29.24 -4.35
CA SER A 16 31.41 29.92 -3.06
C SER A 16 30.21 30.86 -3.00
N PHE A 17 29.32 30.85 -3.99
CA PHE A 17 28.17 31.78 -4.02
C PHE A 17 26.78 31.12 -4.06
N PHE A 18 26.69 29.79 -3.93
CA PHE A 18 25.40 29.11 -3.79
C PHE A 18 25.38 28.14 -2.60
N ILE A 19 25.77 28.63 -1.44
CA ILE A 19 25.35 28.02 -0.17
C ILE A 19 24.67 29.12 0.65
N SER A 20 23.53 29.57 0.20
CA SER A 20 22.49 30.01 1.08
C SER A 20 21.73 28.75 1.51
N SER A 21 22.38 27.94 2.33
CA SER A 21 21.66 26.98 3.13
C SER A 21 20.72 27.77 4.04
N THR A 22 19.46 27.80 3.71
CA THR A 22 18.48 27.85 4.77
C THR A 22 18.75 26.62 5.61
N THR A 23 19.57 26.75 6.61
CA THR A 23 19.66 25.82 7.72
C THR A 23 18.29 25.90 8.39
N SER A 24 17.31 25.14 7.88
CA SER A 24 16.24 24.69 8.72
C SER A 24 16.95 23.90 9.80
N ASN A 25 16.98 24.42 11.02
CA ASN A 25 17.39 23.62 12.15
C ASN A 25 16.68 22.29 12.02
N PRO A 26 17.41 21.16 12.12
CA PRO A 26 16.76 19.86 12.12
C PRO A 26 15.65 19.94 13.16
N PRO A 27 14.47 19.38 12.90
CA PRO A 27 13.38 19.43 13.86
C PRO A 27 13.92 18.95 15.20
N VAL A 28 13.77 19.77 16.24
CA VAL A 28 14.16 19.37 17.59
C VAL A 28 13.24 18.23 17.95
N TYR A 29 13.74 17.01 17.82
CA TYR A 29 13.02 15.84 18.29
C TYR A 29 12.95 15.93 19.81
N GLU A 30 11.82 16.34 20.32
CA GLU A 30 11.54 16.12 21.74
C GLU A 30 11.73 14.63 21.99
N ARG A 31 12.53 14.28 22.99
CA ARG A 31 12.72 12.89 23.41
C ARG A 31 11.37 12.38 23.89
N PHE A 32 10.64 11.72 23.01
CA PHE A 32 9.47 10.98 23.40
C PHE A 32 9.93 9.81 24.26
N GLU A 33 9.52 9.82 25.51
CA GLU A 33 9.91 8.78 26.45
C GLU A 33 9.43 7.40 26.01
N LYS A 34 10.24 6.41 26.28
CA LYS A 34 10.21 5.00 25.89
C LYS A 34 8.98 4.19 26.33
N THR A 35 7.83 4.74 26.49
CA THR A 35 6.66 3.98 26.93
C THR A 35 5.67 3.78 25.79
N ASN A 36 6.05 2.98 24.81
CA ASN A 36 5.08 2.38 23.90
C ASN A 36 4.48 1.18 24.64
N PRO A 37 3.26 1.25 25.16
CA PRO A 37 2.69 0.09 25.81
C PRO A 37 2.29 -0.92 24.74
N LEU A 38 3.20 -1.85 24.46
CA LEU A 38 2.88 -3.04 23.72
C LEU A 38 1.81 -3.80 24.50
N LEU A 39 0.68 -4.04 23.86
CA LEU A 39 -0.40 -4.84 24.44
C LEU A 39 -0.14 -6.33 24.22
N TRP A 40 0.18 -6.68 22.97
CA TRP A 40 0.50 -8.05 22.60
C TRP A 40 1.24 -8.11 21.25
N LYS A 41 1.79 -9.28 20.94
CA LYS A 41 2.34 -9.61 19.63
C LYS A 41 1.94 -11.03 19.21
N SER A 42 1.89 -11.27 17.90
CA SER A 42 1.56 -12.57 17.31
C SER A 42 2.58 -12.92 16.22
N ALA A 43 3.15 -14.11 16.32
CA ALA A 43 4.04 -14.64 15.28
C ALA A 43 3.18 -15.17 14.12
N MET A 44 3.19 -14.49 12.99
CA MET A 44 2.36 -14.84 11.84
C MET A 44 3.10 -14.75 10.49
N GLY A 45 4.38 -14.46 10.50
CA GLY A 45 5.13 -14.12 9.30
C GLY A 45 4.96 -12.65 8.89
N SER A 46 5.46 -12.31 7.72
CA SER A 46 5.44 -10.94 7.19
C SER A 46 4.11 -10.62 6.50
N ALA A 47 3.78 -9.35 6.43
CA ALA A 47 2.62 -8.84 5.69
C ALA A 47 3.06 -7.70 4.78
N SER A 48 2.52 -7.64 3.56
CA SER A 48 2.89 -6.66 2.56
C SER A 48 2.10 -5.35 2.69
N PHE A 49 2.47 -4.34 1.91
CA PHE A 49 1.74 -3.07 1.80
C PHE A 49 0.31 -3.24 1.26
N ARG A 50 0.03 -4.34 0.59
CA ARG A 50 -1.29 -4.71 0.07
C ARG A 50 -2.20 -5.28 1.15
N THR A 51 -1.62 -5.74 2.26
CA THR A 51 -2.37 -6.43 3.31
C THR A 51 -3.34 -5.50 3.99
N ASN A 52 -4.59 -5.91 4.01
CA ASN A 52 -5.60 -5.34 4.89
C ASN A 52 -5.96 -6.33 6.00
N LEU A 53 -6.64 -5.84 7.01
CA LEU A 53 -7.16 -6.68 8.07
C LEU A 53 -8.64 -6.40 8.36
N TYR A 54 -9.33 -7.44 8.82
CA TYR A 54 -10.61 -7.31 9.48
C TYR A 54 -10.41 -7.42 11.00
N ALA A 55 -11.11 -6.58 11.77
CA ALA A 55 -11.12 -6.68 13.22
C ALA A 55 -12.53 -6.46 13.77
N ASP A 56 -12.90 -7.29 14.74
CA ASP A 56 -14.04 -7.13 15.63
C ASP A 56 -13.61 -7.37 17.09
N GLU A 57 -14.51 -7.28 18.06
CA GLU A 57 -14.24 -7.46 19.49
C GLU A 57 -13.63 -8.83 19.86
N ARG A 58 -13.67 -9.81 18.99
CA ARG A 58 -13.23 -11.19 19.23
C ARG A 58 -12.11 -11.63 18.30
N ASN A 59 -12.16 -11.18 17.07
CA ASN A 59 -11.33 -11.72 16.00
C ASN A 59 -10.63 -10.61 15.27
N LEU A 60 -9.39 -10.86 14.95
CA LEU A 60 -8.62 -10.16 13.96
C LEU A 60 -8.28 -11.18 12.88
N VAL A 61 -8.58 -10.85 11.63
CA VAL A 61 -8.29 -11.69 10.46
C VAL A 61 -7.33 -10.95 9.57
N ILE A 62 -6.22 -11.58 9.25
CA ILE A 62 -5.14 -10.99 8.48
C ILE A 62 -4.44 -12.05 7.64
N GLY A 63 -3.94 -11.64 6.48
CA GLY A 63 -3.07 -12.46 5.65
C GLY A 63 -1.61 -12.31 6.00
N SER A 64 -0.79 -13.25 5.56
CA SER A 64 0.66 -13.29 5.71
C SER A 64 1.32 -13.84 4.46
N ASN A 65 2.50 -13.29 4.15
CA ASN A 65 3.41 -13.76 3.11
C ASN A 65 4.52 -14.67 3.68
N GLY A 66 4.38 -15.10 4.95
CA GLY A 66 5.35 -15.99 5.59
C GLY A 66 6.66 -15.30 5.97
N ASP A 67 7.72 -16.10 6.10
CA ASP A 67 9.02 -15.64 6.60
C ASP A 67 9.97 -15.15 5.49
N TYR A 68 9.41 -14.69 4.40
CA TYR A 68 10.11 -14.34 3.15
C TYR A 68 11.35 -13.46 3.34
N PHE A 69 11.31 -12.47 4.24
CA PHE A 69 12.38 -11.48 4.36
C PHE A 69 13.53 -11.88 5.29
N LEU A 70 13.32 -12.84 6.17
CA LEU A 70 14.33 -13.20 7.17
C LEU A 70 15.27 -14.32 6.72
N ASP A 71 14.80 -15.23 5.89
CA ASP A 71 15.59 -16.33 5.38
C ASP A 71 15.00 -16.86 4.07
N TYR A 72 15.69 -16.64 2.97
CA TYR A 72 15.30 -17.14 1.64
C TYR A 72 15.15 -18.67 1.56
N THR A 73 15.68 -19.41 2.52
CA THR A 73 15.50 -20.87 2.61
C THR A 73 14.17 -21.25 3.25
N LEU A 74 13.52 -20.31 3.92
CA LEU A 74 12.23 -20.46 4.60
C LEU A 74 11.09 -19.74 3.88
N MET A 75 11.32 -19.36 2.61
CA MET A 75 10.30 -18.71 1.77
C MET A 75 8.96 -19.44 1.91
N ASP A 76 7.91 -18.67 2.13
CA ASP A 76 6.52 -19.11 2.24
C ASP A 76 6.19 -19.97 3.48
N GLN A 77 7.15 -20.22 4.39
CA GLN A 77 6.78 -20.86 5.65
C GLN A 77 5.93 -19.91 6.50
N GLY A 78 4.73 -20.39 6.84
CA GLY A 78 3.77 -19.59 7.59
C GLY A 78 2.95 -18.63 6.73
N ALA A 79 3.16 -18.56 5.41
CA ALA A 79 2.27 -17.83 4.52
C ALA A 79 0.84 -18.34 4.61
N GLY A 80 -0.14 -17.43 4.62
CA GLY A 80 -1.54 -17.81 4.69
C GLY A 80 -2.44 -16.88 5.47
N LEU A 81 -3.59 -17.41 5.86
CA LEU A 81 -4.60 -16.68 6.63
C LEU A 81 -4.47 -16.96 8.12
N TYR A 82 -4.51 -15.89 8.93
CA TYR A 82 -4.50 -15.98 10.38
C TYR A 82 -5.78 -15.39 11.00
N ILE A 83 -6.35 -16.13 11.94
CA ILE A 83 -7.46 -15.70 12.77
C ILE A 83 -6.94 -15.60 14.21
N ILE A 84 -6.84 -14.39 14.70
CA ILE A 84 -6.17 -14.01 15.95
C ILE A 84 -7.21 -13.50 16.94
N ASN A 85 -7.04 -13.77 18.23
CA ASN A 85 -7.84 -13.13 19.26
C ASN A 85 -7.47 -11.65 19.37
N SER A 86 -8.39 -10.76 19.08
CA SER A 86 -8.17 -9.30 19.06
C SER A 86 -7.67 -8.73 20.40
N LYS A 87 -8.05 -9.34 21.53
CA LYS A 87 -7.68 -8.85 22.87
C LYS A 87 -6.32 -9.34 23.36
N THR A 88 -5.91 -10.53 22.92
CA THR A 88 -4.73 -11.21 23.51
C THR A 88 -3.61 -11.47 22.51
N GLY A 89 -3.87 -11.29 21.22
CA GLY A 89 -2.93 -11.64 20.16
C GLY A 89 -2.73 -13.16 19.96
N SER A 90 -3.44 -14.01 20.69
CA SER A 90 -3.28 -15.45 20.51
C SER A 90 -3.89 -15.92 19.19
N ILE A 91 -3.12 -16.67 18.42
CA ILE A 91 -3.60 -17.28 17.17
C ILE A 91 -4.64 -18.33 17.52
N ARG A 92 -5.87 -18.13 17.05
CA ARG A 92 -6.97 -19.08 17.21
C ARG A 92 -6.93 -20.15 16.13
N LYS A 93 -6.62 -19.72 14.92
CA LYS A 93 -6.55 -20.59 13.74
C LYS A 93 -5.59 -19.98 12.72
N SER A 94 -4.86 -20.83 12.04
CA SER A 94 -4.13 -20.49 10.83
C SER A 94 -4.46 -21.47 9.71
N LEU A 95 -4.52 -20.97 8.51
CA LEU A 95 -4.63 -21.73 7.27
C LEU A 95 -3.39 -21.41 6.48
N THR A 96 -2.35 -22.18 6.67
CA THR A 96 -1.03 -21.96 6.09
C THR A 96 -0.62 -23.14 5.23
N ASN A 97 0.12 -22.88 4.19
CA ASN A 97 0.77 -23.94 3.45
C ASN A 97 2.02 -24.39 4.21
N GLN A 98 2.09 -25.67 4.57
CA GLN A 98 3.25 -26.28 5.22
C GLN A 98 4.16 -27.02 4.23
N LYS A 99 3.81 -27.00 2.96
CA LYS A 99 4.57 -27.63 1.89
C LYS A 99 4.91 -26.56 0.86
N TRP A 100 6.01 -26.74 0.17
CA TRP A 100 6.43 -25.92 -0.95
C TRP A 100 5.24 -25.50 -1.84
N GLY A 101 4.95 -24.23 -1.89
CA GLY A 101 3.88 -23.63 -2.66
C GLY A 101 3.63 -22.22 -2.16
N ASP A 102 3.35 -21.36 -3.09
CA ASP A 102 3.09 -19.96 -2.89
C ASP A 102 1.67 -19.80 -2.32
N PHE A 103 1.56 -19.48 -1.04
CA PHE A 103 0.26 -19.34 -0.36
C PHE A 103 0.12 -17.99 0.32
N ASP A 104 0.77 -17.00 -0.24
CA ASP A 104 0.71 -15.63 0.24
C ASP A 104 -0.73 -15.12 0.23
N VAL A 105 -1.16 -14.54 1.34
CA VAL A 105 -2.48 -13.95 1.49
C VAL A 105 -2.31 -12.47 1.79
N ASN A 106 -2.64 -11.63 0.81
CA ASN A 106 -2.48 -10.19 0.92
C ASN A 106 -3.74 -9.47 1.39
N GLY A 107 -4.91 -10.00 1.09
CA GLY A 107 -6.14 -9.31 1.41
C GLY A 107 -7.30 -10.18 1.84
N VAL A 108 -8.13 -9.65 2.74
CA VAL A 108 -9.29 -10.34 3.28
C VAL A 108 -10.54 -9.45 3.26
N VAL A 109 -11.69 -10.05 3.10
CA VAL A 109 -12.97 -9.41 3.41
C VAL A 109 -13.86 -10.36 4.21
N VAL A 110 -14.62 -9.83 5.16
CA VAL A 110 -15.56 -10.59 5.97
C VAL A 110 -16.98 -10.17 5.64
N LEU A 111 -17.82 -11.13 5.34
CA LEU A 111 -19.23 -10.94 5.06
C LEU A 111 -20.05 -12.11 5.63
N ASN A 112 -21.05 -11.82 6.46
CA ASN A 112 -21.96 -12.82 7.05
C ASN A 112 -21.22 -13.98 7.74
N ASP A 113 -20.30 -13.66 8.64
CA ASP A 113 -19.48 -14.62 9.40
C ASP A 113 -18.64 -15.57 8.52
N ARG A 114 -18.31 -15.14 7.32
CA ARG A 114 -17.41 -15.83 6.40
C ARG A 114 -16.27 -14.93 5.98
N ILE A 115 -15.11 -15.52 5.80
CA ILE A 115 -13.88 -14.87 5.38
C ILE A 115 -13.62 -15.25 3.93
N TYR A 116 -13.36 -14.24 3.10
CA TYR A 116 -13.04 -14.38 1.68
C TYR A 116 -11.67 -13.82 1.45
N PHE A 117 -10.82 -14.57 0.77
CA PHE A 117 -9.45 -14.19 0.47
C PHE A 117 -8.94 -14.93 -0.76
N GLY A 118 -7.94 -14.35 -1.39
CA GLY A 118 -7.17 -15.01 -2.43
C GLY A 118 -5.75 -15.30 -1.95
N ASN A 119 -5.03 -16.08 -2.73
CA ASN A 119 -3.63 -16.42 -2.49
C ASN A 119 -2.85 -16.50 -3.80
N ASP A 120 -1.53 -16.60 -3.67
CA ASP A 120 -0.61 -16.69 -4.81
C ASP A 120 -0.47 -18.12 -5.35
N ASN A 121 -1.33 -19.03 -4.89
CA ASN A 121 -1.54 -20.33 -5.49
C ASN A 121 -2.75 -20.37 -6.46
N GLU A 122 -3.10 -19.22 -7.03
CA GLU A 122 -4.25 -18.97 -7.91
C GLU A 122 -5.57 -19.53 -7.33
N GLU A 123 -5.82 -19.30 -6.05
CA GLU A 123 -7.05 -19.74 -5.40
C GLU A 123 -7.80 -18.55 -4.79
N PHE A 124 -9.11 -18.54 -4.96
CA PHE A 124 -10.01 -17.65 -4.22
C PHE A 124 -10.93 -18.49 -3.34
N MET A 125 -10.92 -18.20 -2.04
CA MET A 125 -11.49 -19.07 -1.02
C MET A 125 -12.53 -18.37 -0.16
N CYS A 126 -13.49 -19.16 0.31
CA CYS A 126 -14.40 -18.81 1.39
C CYS A 126 -14.25 -19.82 2.54
N VAL A 127 -13.99 -19.30 3.75
CA VAL A 127 -13.86 -20.12 4.95
C VAL A 127 -14.70 -19.56 6.09
N ASP A 128 -15.01 -20.38 7.10
CA ASP A 128 -15.59 -19.91 8.37
C ASP A 128 -14.48 -19.53 9.37
N PHE A 129 -14.87 -18.91 10.51
CA PHE A 129 -13.94 -18.53 11.58
C PHE A 129 -13.29 -19.72 12.32
N ASN A 130 -13.68 -20.96 12.01
CA ASN A 130 -13.00 -22.17 12.48
C ASN A 130 -11.96 -22.66 11.44
N GLY A 131 -11.80 -21.96 10.33
CA GLY A 131 -10.89 -22.31 9.24
C GLY A 131 -11.40 -23.45 8.35
N ARG A 132 -12.70 -23.75 8.39
CA ARG A 132 -13.29 -24.76 7.49
C ARG A 132 -13.58 -24.10 6.13
N THR A 133 -13.04 -24.68 5.08
CA THR A 133 -13.34 -24.26 3.71
C THR A 133 -14.80 -24.56 3.39
N ILE A 134 -15.52 -23.55 2.94
CA ILE A 134 -16.92 -23.63 2.48
C ILE A 134 -16.94 -23.88 0.99
N TRP A 135 -16.16 -23.11 0.25
CA TRP A 135 -15.90 -23.31 -1.17
C TRP A 135 -14.55 -22.73 -1.56
N LYS A 136 -14.05 -23.14 -2.72
CA LYS A 136 -12.80 -22.68 -3.31
C LYS A 136 -12.94 -22.66 -4.83
N ASN A 137 -12.47 -21.58 -5.43
CA ASN A 137 -12.36 -21.41 -6.88
C ASN A 137 -10.89 -21.39 -7.29
N VAL A 138 -10.63 -21.80 -8.53
CA VAL A 138 -9.36 -21.55 -9.19
C VAL A 138 -9.47 -20.19 -9.87
N ALA A 139 -8.56 -19.30 -9.52
CA ALA A 139 -8.39 -18.02 -10.18
C ALA A 139 -7.46 -18.14 -11.38
N SER A 140 -7.45 -17.15 -12.23
CA SER A 140 -6.64 -17.15 -13.46
C SER A 140 -5.22 -16.63 -13.27
N GLY A 141 -4.84 -16.30 -12.06
CA GLY A 141 -3.53 -15.81 -11.63
C GLY A 141 -3.58 -15.57 -10.14
N ASP A 142 -2.48 -15.10 -9.58
CA ASP A 142 -2.36 -14.79 -8.17
C ASP A 142 -3.34 -13.68 -7.77
N VAL A 143 -3.96 -13.83 -6.60
CA VAL A 143 -4.95 -12.88 -6.09
C VAL A 143 -4.28 -12.00 -5.04
N GLU A 144 -3.61 -11.00 -5.51
CA GLU A 144 -2.72 -10.13 -4.74
C GLU A 144 -3.46 -9.05 -3.94
N GLY A 145 -4.51 -8.50 -4.51
CA GLY A 145 -5.23 -7.40 -3.89
C GLY A 145 -6.38 -7.85 -2.99
N PRO A 146 -6.74 -7.03 -1.96
CA PRO A 146 -7.90 -7.30 -1.14
C PRO A 146 -9.19 -7.37 -1.94
N PRO A 147 -10.03 -8.39 -1.72
CA PRO A 147 -11.34 -8.46 -2.34
C PRO A 147 -12.27 -7.37 -1.78
N VAL A 148 -13.30 -7.03 -2.54
CA VAL A 148 -14.31 -6.05 -2.16
C VAL A 148 -15.71 -6.63 -2.21
N VAL A 149 -16.64 -6.05 -1.45
CA VAL A 149 -18.05 -6.43 -1.47
C VAL A 149 -18.84 -5.35 -2.20
N LEU A 150 -19.62 -5.77 -3.22
CA LEU A 150 -20.59 -4.91 -3.89
C LEU A 150 -22.01 -5.32 -3.53
N ASP A 151 -22.91 -4.38 -3.68
CA ASP A 151 -24.36 -4.59 -3.61
C ASP A 151 -24.94 -4.42 -5.02
N ILE A 152 -25.42 -5.50 -5.58
CA ILE A 152 -26.06 -5.52 -6.89
C ILE A 152 -27.55 -5.82 -6.67
N ASN A 153 -28.40 -4.80 -6.78
CA ASN A 153 -29.84 -4.97 -6.63
C ASN A 153 -30.24 -5.69 -5.32
N ASN A 154 -29.66 -5.24 -4.19
CA ASN A 154 -29.84 -5.82 -2.85
C ASN A 154 -29.23 -7.24 -2.68
N THR A 155 -28.42 -7.67 -3.60
CA THR A 155 -27.66 -8.94 -3.49
C THR A 155 -26.18 -8.63 -3.34
N LYS A 156 -25.58 -9.12 -2.25
CA LYS A 156 -24.14 -8.97 -2.04
C LYS A 156 -23.39 -9.91 -2.96
N VAL A 157 -22.32 -9.41 -3.56
CA VAL A 157 -21.31 -10.20 -4.27
C VAL A 157 -19.93 -9.88 -3.72
N VAL A 158 -19.01 -10.83 -3.82
CA VAL A 158 -17.60 -10.59 -3.51
C VAL A 158 -16.84 -10.50 -4.83
N VAL A 159 -16.02 -9.47 -4.97
CA VAL A 159 -15.21 -9.25 -6.18
C VAL A 159 -13.75 -9.38 -5.83
N TYR A 160 -13.01 -10.11 -6.63
CA TYR A 160 -11.56 -10.19 -6.59
C TYR A 160 -10.95 -9.92 -7.95
N ALA A 161 -9.68 -9.59 -7.97
CA ALA A 161 -8.90 -9.40 -9.18
C ALA A 161 -7.60 -10.20 -9.11
N THR A 162 -7.04 -10.53 -10.28
CA THR A 162 -5.78 -11.27 -10.37
C THR A 162 -4.68 -10.42 -11.01
N GLU A 163 -3.45 -10.77 -10.71
CA GLU A 163 -2.27 -10.16 -11.33
C GLU A 163 -2.28 -10.26 -12.87
N LEU A 164 -2.92 -11.26 -13.44
CA LEU A 164 -3.00 -11.46 -14.89
C LEU A 164 -4.19 -10.73 -15.55
N GLY A 165 -4.93 -9.91 -14.79
CA GLY A 165 -5.95 -9.04 -15.36
C GLY A 165 -7.34 -9.64 -15.47
N GLU A 166 -7.68 -10.62 -14.66
CA GLU A 166 -9.07 -11.04 -14.44
C GLU A 166 -9.67 -10.22 -13.28
N VAL A 167 -10.92 -9.77 -13.45
CA VAL A 167 -11.77 -9.28 -12.36
C VAL A 167 -13.03 -10.13 -12.35
N ARG A 168 -13.34 -10.75 -11.21
CA ARG A 168 -14.47 -11.67 -11.08
C ARG A 168 -15.34 -11.35 -9.88
N ALA A 169 -16.65 -11.22 -10.12
CA ALA A 169 -17.65 -11.20 -9.06
C ALA A 169 -18.21 -12.59 -8.85
N VAL A 170 -18.32 -12.99 -7.60
CA VAL A 170 -18.85 -14.30 -7.21
C VAL A 170 -19.98 -14.17 -6.20
N ASP A 171 -20.92 -15.11 -6.27
CA ASP A 171 -21.92 -15.31 -5.22
C ASP A 171 -21.22 -15.74 -3.93
N PRO A 172 -21.39 -15.03 -2.81
CA PRO A 172 -20.66 -15.31 -1.57
C PRO A 172 -21.02 -16.65 -0.94
N GLN A 173 -22.18 -17.23 -1.26
CA GLN A 173 -22.59 -18.50 -0.67
C GLN A 173 -22.03 -19.72 -1.41
N THR A 174 -21.94 -19.60 -2.72
CA THR A 174 -21.64 -20.75 -3.58
C THR A 174 -20.29 -20.65 -4.31
N GLY A 175 -19.68 -19.45 -4.36
CA GLY A 175 -18.49 -19.18 -5.15
C GLY A 175 -18.76 -19.10 -6.67
N ARG A 176 -20.01 -19.29 -7.15
CA ARG A 176 -20.31 -19.23 -8.56
C ARG A 176 -20.11 -17.82 -9.11
N ALA A 177 -19.49 -17.73 -10.27
CA ALA A 177 -19.30 -16.46 -10.97
C ALA A 177 -20.64 -15.82 -11.30
N VAL A 178 -20.79 -14.53 -10.95
CA VAL A 178 -21.91 -13.66 -11.37
C VAL A 178 -21.54 -12.98 -12.68
N TRP A 179 -20.33 -12.45 -12.75
CA TRP A 179 -19.74 -11.92 -13.97
C TRP A 179 -18.19 -11.99 -13.88
N SER A 180 -17.53 -11.87 -15.03
CA SER A 180 -16.08 -11.76 -15.13
C SER A 180 -15.71 -10.75 -16.21
N TYR A 181 -14.64 -10.03 -15.98
CA TYR A 181 -13.97 -9.15 -16.93
C TYR A 181 -12.52 -9.62 -17.11
N PHE A 182 -12.02 -9.52 -18.34
CA PHE A 182 -10.64 -9.83 -18.67
C PHE A 182 -10.04 -8.67 -19.45
N ILE A 183 -8.85 -8.22 -19.08
CA ILE A 183 -8.17 -7.15 -19.81
C ILE A 183 -7.91 -7.54 -21.27
N PRO A 184 -7.77 -6.55 -22.17
CA PRO A 184 -7.31 -6.84 -23.53
C PRO A 184 -5.93 -7.53 -23.50
N GLY A 185 -5.83 -8.65 -24.26
CA GLY A 185 -4.58 -9.43 -24.26
C GLY A 185 -4.41 -10.39 -23.08
N PHE A 186 -5.45 -10.58 -22.28
CA PHE A 186 -5.45 -11.52 -21.17
C PHE A 186 -4.87 -12.88 -21.55
N SER A 187 -3.84 -13.30 -20.81
CA SER A 187 -3.13 -14.55 -21.02
C SER A 187 -3.27 -15.53 -19.84
N GLY A 188 -4.23 -15.25 -18.96
CA GLY A 188 -4.43 -16.02 -17.73
C GLY A 188 -4.92 -17.45 -17.97
N TRP A 189 -4.95 -18.20 -16.88
CA TRP A 189 -5.41 -19.60 -16.89
C TRP A 189 -6.86 -19.71 -17.37
N LYS A 190 -7.11 -20.76 -18.17
CA LYS A 190 -8.45 -21.11 -18.66
C LYS A 190 -8.75 -22.56 -18.30
N GLU A 191 -10.02 -22.85 -18.11
CA GLU A 191 -10.46 -24.20 -17.84
C GLU A 191 -9.95 -25.16 -18.93
N GLY A 192 -9.28 -26.24 -18.52
CA GLY A 192 -8.62 -27.19 -19.42
C GLY A 192 -7.12 -26.93 -19.64
N ASP A 193 -6.59 -25.80 -19.25
CA ASP A 193 -5.15 -25.53 -19.35
C ASP A 193 -4.36 -26.37 -18.31
N ASN A 194 -3.16 -26.77 -18.70
CA ASN A 194 -2.24 -27.40 -17.77
C ASN A 194 -1.67 -26.32 -16.83
N ARG A 195 -2.03 -26.38 -15.56
CA ARG A 195 -1.70 -25.37 -14.55
C ARG A 195 -0.20 -25.17 -14.37
N ALA A 196 0.60 -26.23 -14.41
CA ALA A 196 2.05 -26.12 -14.28
C ALA A 196 2.69 -25.40 -15.48
N ILE A 197 2.20 -25.70 -16.68
CA ILE A 197 2.64 -25.01 -17.92
C ILE A 197 2.20 -23.55 -17.88
N PHE A 198 1.00 -23.29 -17.37
CA PHE A 198 0.47 -21.94 -17.23
C PHE A 198 1.33 -21.08 -16.31
N LYS A 199 1.68 -21.56 -15.11
CA LYS A 199 2.57 -20.83 -14.18
C LYS A 199 3.91 -20.46 -14.82
N VAL A 200 4.55 -21.40 -15.50
CA VAL A 200 5.80 -21.15 -16.22
C VAL A 200 5.62 -20.09 -17.30
N LYS A 201 4.51 -20.14 -18.02
CA LYS A 201 4.22 -19.18 -19.09
C LYS A 201 3.91 -17.80 -18.51
N ALA A 202 3.10 -17.71 -17.48
CA ALA A 202 2.75 -16.46 -16.81
C ALA A 202 4.00 -15.74 -16.27
N PHE A 203 4.91 -16.48 -15.66
CA PHE A 203 6.19 -15.94 -15.21
C PHE A 203 7.01 -15.26 -16.32
N PHE A 204 6.92 -15.76 -17.55
CA PHE A 204 7.67 -15.21 -18.69
C PHE A 204 6.89 -14.18 -19.52
N THR A 205 5.58 -14.05 -19.38
CA THR A 205 4.78 -13.14 -20.22
C THR A 205 4.57 -11.76 -19.63
N ASN A 206 4.88 -11.56 -18.36
CA ASN A 206 4.95 -10.27 -17.66
C ASN A 206 3.76 -9.31 -17.88
N THR A 207 2.56 -9.88 -17.99
CA THR A 207 1.31 -9.09 -18.07
C THR A 207 0.66 -9.04 -16.70
N GLN A 208 1.29 -8.35 -15.78
CA GLN A 208 0.80 -8.17 -14.41
C GLN A 208 -0.11 -6.94 -14.36
N SER A 209 -1.34 -7.07 -13.85
CA SER A 209 -2.28 -5.97 -13.90
C SER A 209 -2.83 -5.52 -12.56
N PHE A 210 -3.39 -6.39 -11.73
CA PHE A 210 -4.13 -5.93 -10.56
C PHE A 210 -3.54 -6.44 -9.25
N PHE A 211 -2.77 -5.60 -8.58
CA PHE A 211 -2.10 -5.92 -7.31
C PHE A 211 -2.77 -5.33 -6.07
N THR A 212 -3.66 -4.34 -6.24
CA THR A 212 -4.26 -3.62 -5.12
C THR A 212 -5.78 -3.65 -5.21
N ARG A 213 -6.42 -3.22 -4.14
CA ARG A 213 -7.87 -3.05 -4.19
C ARG A 213 -8.25 -1.89 -5.11
N PRO A 214 -9.42 -1.95 -5.77
CA PRO A 214 -9.92 -0.84 -6.56
C PRO A 214 -10.45 0.30 -5.69
N SER A 215 -10.56 1.49 -6.27
CA SER A 215 -11.54 2.47 -5.85
C SER A 215 -12.95 1.98 -6.18
N VAL A 216 -13.91 2.17 -5.27
CA VAL A 216 -15.26 1.61 -5.38
C VAL A 216 -16.33 2.70 -5.27
N THR A 217 -16.84 3.18 -6.41
CA THR A 217 -17.79 4.27 -6.48
C THR A 217 -18.74 4.11 -7.70
N ASP A 218 -19.94 4.64 -7.61
CA ASP A 218 -20.88 4.64 -8.74
C ASP A 218 -20.45 5.72 -9.74
N VAL A 219 -19.77 5.30 -10.81
CA VAL A 219 -19.19 6.18 -11.83
C VAL A 219 -20.20 6.58 -12.89
N ASN A 220 -21.08 5.66 -13.25
CA ASN A 220 -22.05 5.80 -14.33
C ASN A 220 -23.46 6.17 -13.86
N GLU A 221 -23.66 6.31 -12.53
CA GLU A 221 -24.93 6.68 -11.89
C GLU A 221 -26.06 5.65 -12.13
N ASP A 222 -25.71 4.36 -12.23
CA ASP A 222 -26.69 3.28 -12.36
C ASP A 222 -27.18 2.72 -11.02
N GLY A 223 -26.67 3.26 -9.90
CA GLY A 223 -27.03 2.88 -8.55
C GLY A 223 -26.19 1.71 -8.00
N VAL A 224 -25.28 1.15 -8.79
CA VAL A 224 -24.33 0.11 -8.38
C VAL A 224 -22.91 0.70 -8.41
N LYS A 225 -22.13 0.41 -7.41
CA LYS A 225 -20.75 0.89 -7.38
C LYS A 225 -19.90 0.17 -8.41
N ASP A 226 -19.11 0.93 -9.15
CA ASP A 226 -18.14 0.47 -10.13
C ASP A 226 -16.74 0.34 -9.51
N LEU A 227 -15.82 -0.24 -10.24
CA LEU A 227 -14.47 -0.58 -9.81
C LEU A 227 -13.45 0.15 -10.68
N VAL A 228 -12.62 0.99 -10.07
CA VAL A 228 -11.53 1.65 -10.77
C VAL A 228 -10.21 1.09 -10.28
N TYR A 229 -9.52 0.37 -11.16
CA TYR A 229 -8.21 -0.24 -10.93
C TYR A 229 -7.12 0.54 -11.67
N ALA A 230 -5.97 0.72 -11.04
CA ALA A 230 -4.73 1.00 -11.75
C ALA A 230 -3.98 -0.32 -11.94
N GLY A 231 -3.69 -0.64 -13.20
CA GLY A 231 -2.93 -1.83 -13.56
C GLY A 231 -1.42 -1.58 -13.42
N TYR A 232 -0.68 -2.64 -13.21
CA TYR A 232 0.80 -2.62 -13.27
C TYR A 232 1.32 -2.48 -14.71
N ASP A 233 0.40 -2.52 -15.67
CA ASP A 233 0.62 -2.24 -17.10
C ASP A 233 0.49 -0.75 -17.45
N ASP A 234 0.45 0.14 -16.43
CA ASP A 234 0.24 1.58 -16.56
C ASP A 234 -1.09 1.97 -17.22
N ILE A 235 -2.06 1.08 -17.19
CA ILE A 235 -3.41 1.32 -17.70
C ILE A 235 -4.39 1.41 -16.53
N ILE A 236 -5.30 2.37 -16.61
CA ILE A 236 -6.36 2.52 -15.61
C ILE A 236 -7.66 2.01 -16.21
N TYR A 237 -8.35 1.15 -15.48
CA TYR A 237 -9.56 0.49 -15.91
C TYR A 237 -10.73 0.86 -15.01
N CYS A 238 -11.86 1.23 -15.60
CA CYS A 238 -13.13 1.35 -14.91
C CYS A 238 -14.08 0.26 -15.37
N ILE A 239 -14.51 -0.57 -14.43
CA ILE A 239 -15.31 -1.76 -14.71
C ILE A 239 -16.64 -1.63 -13.98
N SER A 240 -17.75 -1.82 -14.70
CA SER A 240 -19.08 -1.78 -14.10
C SER A 240 -19.26 -2.87 -13.05
N GLY A 241 -19.60 -2.46 -11.85
CA GLY A 241 -19.90 -3.39 -10.76
C GLY A 241 -21.19 -4.18 -11.00
N LEU A 242 -22.12 -3.63 -11.77
CA LEU A 242 -23.39 -4.29 -12.11
C LEU A 242 -23.20 -5.55 -12.96
N ASN A 243 -22.29 -5.50 -13.95
CA ASN A 243 -22.23 -6.55 -14.98
C ASN A 243 -20.83 -6.88 -15.50
N GLY A 244 -19.77 -6.30 -14.95
CA GLY A 244 -18.39 -6.54 -15.34
C GLY A 244 -17.98 -5.93 -16.68
N LYS A 245 -18.76 -5.06 -17.29
CA LYS A 245 -18.39 -4.42 -18.55
C LYS A 245 -17.38 -3.29 -18.31
N LEU A 246 -16.43 -3.16 -19.23
CA LEU A 246 -15.55 -2.00 -19.26
C LEU A 246 -16.38 -0.74 -19.54
N LEU A 247 -16.30 0.25 -18.64
CA LEU A 247 -16.91 1.58 -18.81
C LEU A 247 -15.96 2.49 -19.58
N TRP A 248 -14.70 2.55 -19.13
CA TRP A 248 -13.64 3.25 -19.81
C TRP A 248 -12.26 2.68 -19.40
N MET A 249 -11.25 2.99 -20.18
CA MET A 249 -9.86 2.78 -19.81
C MET A 249 -9.01 3.99 -20.22
N LEU A 250 -7.97 4.27 -19.45
CA LEU A 250 -6.97 5.29 -19.76
C LEU A 250 -5.64 4.61 -19.99
N ASP A 251 -5.13 4.70 -21.21
CA ASP A 251 -3.82 4.21 -21.64
C ASP A 251 -3.00 5.40 -22.15
N ASP A 252 -2.23 6.00 -21.25
CA ASP A 252 -1.30 7.08 -21.59
C ASP A 252 0.12 6.50 -21.63
N LYS A 253 0.57 6.17 -22.84
CA LYS A 253 1.88 5.54 -23.09
C LYS A 253 3.09 6.35 -22.60
N THR A 254 2.90 7.55 -22.11
CA THR A 254 3.98 8.45 -21.70
C THR A 254 4.05 8.65 -20.19
N THR A 255 3.15 8.06 -19.45
CA THR A 255 3.01 8.27 -18.00
C THR A 255 2.96 6.92 -17.30
N ASP A 256 3.90 6.69 -16.38
CA ASP A 256 3.85 5.56 -15.46
C ASP A 256 2.95 5.95 -14.29
N TYR A 257 2.01 5.09 -13.93
CA TYR A 257 1.06 5.33 -12.87
C TYR A 257 1.34 4.45 -11.64
N SER A 258 1.04 4.98 -10.46
CA SER A 258 0.98 4.13 -9.29
C SER A 258 -0.21 3.17 -9.37
N ILE A 259 -0.05 2.03 -8.71
CA ILE A 259 -1.08 0.99 -8.66
C ILE A 259 -2.24 1.29 -7.70
N LEU A 260 -2.22 2.46 -7.03
CA LEU A 260 -3.26 2.90 -6.11
C LEU A 260 -4.07 4.04 -6.72
N VAL A 261 -5.38 3.88 -6.71
CA VAL A 261 -6.34 4.89 -7.16
C VAL A 261 -7.11 5.43 -5.97
N ASP A 262 -7.04 6.72 -5.76
CA ASP A 262 -7.81 7.41 -4.72
C ASP A 262 -9.02 8.12 -5.29
N GLU A 263 -10.20 7.80 -4.76
CA GLU A 263 -11.40 8.58 -5.04
C GLU A 263 -11.41 9.88 -4.24
N ARG A 264 -11.74 10.97 -4.90
CA ARG A 264 -11.90 12.29 -4.30
C ARG A 264 -13.21 12.95 -4.72
N LYS A 265 -13.84 13.66 -3.79
CA LYS A 265 -14.94 14.57 -4.11
C LYS A 265 -14.40 15.99 -4.14
N VAL A 266 -14.28 16.54 -5.33
CA VAL A 266 -13.78 17.91 -5.57
C VAL A 266 -14.93 18.76 -6.11
N ASN A 267 -15.38 19.75 -5.33
CA ASN A 267 -16.53 20.58 -5.68
C ASN A 267 -17.83 19.79 -5.99
N GLY A 268 -18.01 18.64 -5.36
CA GLY A 268 -19.15 17.75 -5.58
C GLY A 268 -18.98 16.72 -6.68
N GLU A 269 -17.98 16.87 -7.53
CA GLU A 269 -17.66 15.94 -8.61
C GLU A 269 -16.72 14.83 -8.14
N THR A 270 -16.85 13.64 -8.71
CA THR A 270 -15.94 12.53 -8.47
C THR A 270 -14.70 12.66 -9.36
N GLU A 271 -13.55 12.64 -8.73
CA GLU A 271 -12.25 12.54 -9.39
C GLU A 271 -11.49 11.34 -8.87
N PHE A 272 -10.63 10.77 -9.72
CA PHE A 272 -9.65 9.76 -9.34
C PHE A 272 -8.27 10.38 -9.38
N TRP A 273 -7.53 10.22 -8.29
CA TRP A 273 -6.21 10.77 -8.13
C TRP A 273 -5.20 9.63 -8.04
N LEU A 274 -4.15 9.71 -8.85
CA LEU A 274 -3.06 8.75 -8.86
C LEU A 274 -1.74 9.50 -8.89
N THR A 275 -0.73 8.94 -8.29
CA THR A 275 0.61 9.42 -8.59
C THR A 275 1.01 8.96 -9.95
N SER A 276 1.78 9.79 -10.57
CA SER A 276 2.30 9.56 -11.90
C SER A 276 3.72 10.07 -12.02
N TYR A 277 4.51 9.37 -12.83
CA TYR A 277 5.89 9.67 -13.11
C TYR A 277 6.04 9.94 -14.60
N VAL A 278 6.82 10.96 -14.91
CA VAL A 278 7.27 11.21 -16.28
C VAL A 278 8.77 11.34 -16.23
N TYR A 279 9.47 10.52 -16.99
CA TYR A 279 10.91 10.65 -17.11
C TYR A 279 11.28 11.83 -18.00
N ASN A 280 11.94 12.82 -17.41
CA ASN A 280 12.53 13.93 -18.15
C ASN A 280 13.94 13.56 -18.59
N SER A 281 14.10 13.15 -19.84
CA SER A 281 15.39 12.71 -20.39
C SER A 281 16.42 13.84 -20.50
N GLU A 282 16.01 15.09 -20.53
CA GLU A 282 16.93 16.23 -20.60
C GLU A 282 17.61 16.49 -19.26
N GLU A 283 16.89 16.25 -18.17
CA GLU A 283 17.38 16.46 -16.80
C GLU A 283 17.82 15.16 -16.14
N GLY A 284 17.51 14.01 -16.72
CA GLY A 284 17.78 12.70 -16.14
C GLY A 284 16.99 12.44 -14.86
N LYS A 285 15.80 13.00 -14.73
CA LYS A 285 14.99 12.95 -13.51
C LYS A 285 13.57 12.46 -13.77
N HIS A 286 12.99 11.84 -12.79
CA HIS A 286 11.56 11.56 -12.77
C HIS A 286 10.81 12.74 -12.15
N LEU A 287 9.80 13.22 -12.85
CA LEU A 287 8.89 14.25 -12.34
C LEU A 287 7.68 13.56 -11.70
N LEU A 288 7.61 13.63 -10.39
CA LEU A 288 6.49 13.10 -9.62
C LEU A 288 5.34 14.10 -9.58
N SER A 289 4.16 13.65 -9.93
CA SER A 289 2.94 14.46 -9.85
C SER A 289 1.73 13.60 -9.46
N ILE A 290 0.66 14.26 -9.03
CA ILE A 290 -0.64 13.63 -8.92
C ILE A 290 -1.40 13.90 -10.21
N THR A 291 -1.73 12.85 -10.93
CA THR A 291 -2.64 12.95 -12.08
C THR A 291 -4.09 12.87 -11.59
N ARG A 292 -4.90 13.81 -12.04
CA ARG A 292 -6.32 13.89 -11.74
C ARG A 292 -7.13 13.47 -12.96
N ILE A 293 -8.05 12.55 -12.74
CA ILE A 293 -8.90 11.95 -13.77
C ILE A 293 -10.34 12.18 -13.37
N ASP A 294 -11.18 12.59 -14.29
CA ASP A 294 -12.61 12.71 -14.03
C ASP A 294 -13.30 11.32 -14.06
N ARG A 295 -14.57 11.28 -13.69
CA ARG A 295 -15.36 10.06 -13.66
C ARG A 295 -15.52 9.37 -15.04
N PHE A 296 -15.19 10.06 -16.13
CA PHE A 296 -15.27 9.52 -17.49
C PHE A 296 -13.92 9.00 -18.01
N GLY A 297 -12.88 8.99 -17.15
CA GLY A 297 -11.56 8.52 -17.53
C GLY A 297 -10.68 9.55 -18.23
N LYS A 298 -11.07 10.84 -18.21
CA LYS A 298 -10.29 11.91 -18.83
C LYS A 298 -9.36 12.57 -17.84
N VAL A 299 -8.08 12.72 -18.19
CA VAL A 299 -7.12 13.53 -17.44
C VAL A 299 -7.55 14.99 -17.47
N ILE A 300 -7.81 15.55 -16.29
CA ILE A 300 -8.25 16.93 -16.09
C ILE A 300 -7.18 17.85 -15.52
N GLY A 301 -6.03 17.30 -15.12
CA GLY A 301 -4.89 18.06 -14.63
C GLY A 301 -3.87 17.24 -13.90
N LYS A 302 -2.72 17.86 -13.65
CA LYS A 302 -1.63 17.29 -12.85
C LYS A 302 -1.22 18.29 -11.76
N ILE A 303 -0.88 17.79 -10.58
CA ILE A 303 -0.36 18.59 -9.46
C ILE A 303 1.08 18.15 -9.24
N PRO A 304 2.08 18.97 -9.61
CA PRO A 304 3.47 18.64 -9.37
C PRO A 304 3.75 18.52 -7.86
N LEU A 305 4.44 17.45 -7.44
CA LEU A 305 4.86 17.25 -6.06
C LEU A 305 6.32 17.65 -5.88
N GLN A 306 7.21 16.98 -6.56
CA GLN A 306 8.64 17.25 -6.51
C GLN A 306 9.36 16.59 -7.70
N GLU A 307 10.60 16.98 -7.91
CA GLU A 307 11.51 16.28 -8.82
C GLU A 307 12.23 15.18 -8.04
N GLU A 308 12.31 13.99 -8.60
CA GLU A 308 12.94 12.84 -7.96
C GLU A 308 13.90 12.11 -8.87
N ASN A 309 14.94 11.55 -8.29
CA ASN A 309 15.93 10.76 -9.02
C ASN A 309 15.72 9.25 -8.87
N GLY A 310 14.62 8.82 -8.26
CA GLY A 310 14.32 7.43 -7.97
C GLY A 310 12.87 7.07 -8.27
N PHE A 311 12.59 5.81 -8.18
CA PHE A 311 11.28 5.20 -8.40
C PHE A 311 10.55 5.15 -7.06
N THR A 312 9.40 5.78 -6.92
CA THR A 312 8.58 5.66 -5.73
C THR A 312 7.21 5.10 -6.05
N ALA A 313 6.91 3.98 -5.46
CA ALA A 313 5.70 3.24 -5.77
C ALA A 313 4.53 3.54 -4.83
N SER A 314 4.72 4.19 -3.69
CA SER A 314 3.67 4.21 -2.70
C SER A 314 3.10 5.57 -2.45
N LEU A 315 1.79 5.59 -2.46
CA LEU A 315 1.02 6.74 -2.15
C LEU A 315 -0.09 6.37 -1.23
N ASN A 316 -0.02 7.00 -0.13
CA ASN A 316 -1.14 7.05 0.75
C ASN A 316 -1.70 8.46 0.70
N SER A 317 -2.91 8.57 0.26
CA SER A 317 -3.63 9.81 0.29
C SER A 317 -4.67 9.78 1.41
N PHE A 318 -4.77 10.88 2.11
CA PHE A 318 -5.69 11.04 3.23
C PHE A 318 -6.51 12.29 3.04
N THR A 319 -7.75 12.28 3.52
CA THR A 319 -8.58 13.48 3.58
C THR A 319 -8.40 14.15 4.94
N ALA A 320 -7.85 15.35 4.97
CA ALA A 320 -7.67 16.14 6.19
C ALA A 320 -8.87 17.05 6.50
N GLY A 321 -9.93 16.95 5.73
CA GLY A 321 -11.13 17.75 5.82
C GLY A 321 -11.62 18.18 4.44
N PRO A 322 -12.74 18.90 4.33
CA PRO A 322 -13.28 19.34 3.06
C PRO A 322 -12.26 20.14 2.23
N GLY A 323 -11.94 19.67 1.03
CA GLY A 323 -11.01 20.31 0.11
C GLY A 323 -9.52 20.28 0.53
N LYS A 324 -9.17 19.53 1.58
CA LYS A 324 -7.80 19.36 2.06
C LYS A 324 -7.41 17.90 1.92
N TYR A 325 -6.38 17.66 1.14
CA TYR A 325 -5.88 16.33 0.86
C TYR A 325 -4.42 16.21 1.30
N LEU A 326 -4.05 15.03 1.77
CA LEU A 326 -2.70 14.72 2.18
C LEU A 326 -2.13 13.66 1.25
N TYR A 327 -0.87 13.82 0.93
CA TYR A 327 -0.09 12.84 0.20
C TYR A 327 1.22 12.60 0.93
N ALA A 328 1.57 11.34 1.13
CA ALA A 328 2.87 10.95 1.61
C ALA A 328 3.68 10.36 0.44
N THR A 329 4.91 10.81 0.30
CA THR A 329 5.92 10.23 -0.59
C THR A 329 7.01 9.58 0.27
N GLU A 330 8.12 9.16 -0.31
CA GLU A 330 9.24 8.51 0.39
C GLU A 330 9.62 9.15 1.73
N ASP A 331 9.75 10.46 1.74
CA ASP A 331 10.32 11.18 2.87
C ASP A 331 9.49 12.38 3.33
N SER A 332 8.38 12.64 2.67
CA SER A 332 7.65 13.90 2.89
C SER A 332 6.14 13.71 2.90
N LEU A 333 5.49 14.48 3.75
CA LEU A 333 4.04 14.65 3.76
C LEU A 333 3.68 15.99 3.12
N PHE A 334 2.76 15.95 2.16
CA PHE A 334 2.25 17.13 1.47
C PHE A 334 0.79 17.39 1.84
N GLN A 335 0.44 18.65 2.03
CA GLN A 335 -0.95 19.10 2.07
C GLN A 335 -1.29 19.80 0.76
N ILE A 336 -2.40 19.39 0.18
CA ILE A 336 -2.93 19.91 -1.09
C ILE A 336 -4.26 20.60 -0.82
N GLU A 337 -4.37 21.84 -1.27
CA GLU A 337 -5.61 22.62 -1.28
C GLU A 337 -5.73 23.33 -2.63
N ASN A 338 -6.95 23.37 -3.18
CA ASN A 338 -7.22 24.02 -4.47
C ASN A 338 -6.26 23.57 -5.58
N ASN A 339 -5.94 22.27 -5.63
CA ASN A 339 -5.06 21.65 -6.61
C ASN A 339 -3.61 22.16 -6.57
N LYS A 340 -3.14 22.61 -5.40
CA LYS A 340 -1.77 23.06 -5.19
C LYS A 340 -1.22 22.52 -3.89
N VAL A 341 0.06 22.22 -3.87
CA VAL A 341 0.78 21.95 -2.62
C VAL A 341 0.85 23.24 -1.82
N VAL A 342 0.29 23.24 -0.61
CA VAL A 342 0.28 24.39 0.29
C VAL A 342 1.19 24.21 1.50
N LYS A 343 1.51 22.95 1.87
CA LYS A 343 2.46 22.62 2.92
C LYS A 343 3.24 21.37 2.54
N LYS A 344 4.48 21.32 3.02
CA LYS A 344 5.34 20.14 2.97
C LYS A 344 5.97 19.94 4.36
N LEU A 345 5.99 18.70 4.85
CA LEU A 345 6.71 18.29 6.05
C LEU A 345 7.67 17.17 5.65
N TYR A 346 8.95 17.39 5.88
CA TYR A 346 9.97 16.35 5.74
C TYR A 346 9.96 15.47 6.98
N ILE A 347 9.87 14.16 6.78
CA ILE A 347 9.82 13.15 7.83
C ILE A 347 10.96 12.13 7.73
N GLY A 348 11.69 12.12 6.63
CA GLY A 348 12.85 11.27 6.42
C GLY A 348 13.94 11.52 7.45
N GLU A 349 14.58 10.48 7.93
CA GLU A 349 15.74 10.55 8.81
C GLU A 349 16.98 10.06 8.04
N GLN A 350 18.13 10.67 8.34
CA GLN A 350 19.41 10.15 7.88
C GLN A 350 19.89 9.09 8.87
N PHE A 351 20.19 7.90 8.40
CA PHE A 351 20.73 6.83 9.23
C PHE A 351 22.13 6.44 8.77
N GLN A 352 22.95 6.05 9.76
CA GLN A 352 24.07 5.17 9.51
C GLN A 352 23.67 3.79 10.01
N TYR A 353 23.85 2.77 9.19
CA TYR A 353 23.63 1.40 9.62
C TYR A 353 24.78 0.47 9.20
N THR A 354 24.95 -0.58 9.97
CA THR A 354 25.88 -1.64 9.65
C THR A 354 25.06 -2.85 9.20
N SER A 355 25.27 -3.28 7.97
CA SER A 355 24.62 -4.47 7.45
C SER A 355 25.01 -5.68 8.30
N THR A 356 24.03 -6.42 8.77
CA THR A 356 24.26 -7.68 9.50
C THR A 356 24.70 -8.81 8.58
N TRP A 357 24.58 -8.63 7.25
CA TRP A 357 24.93 -9.63 6.25
C TRP A 357 26.43 -9.69 5.94
N ASP A 358 27.07 -8.54 5.87
CA ASP A 358 28.47 -8.41 5.44
C ASP A 358 29.31 -7.53 6.36
N ASN A 359 28.74 -7.03 7.47
CA ASN A 359 29.35 -6.07 8.39
C ASN A 359 29.84 -4.76 7.73
N THR A 360 29.35 -4.45 6.53
CA THR A 360 29.63 -3.15 5.92
C THR A 360 28.80 -2.07 6.58
N THR A 361 29.44 -0.97 6.96
CA THR A 361 28.72 0.21 7.45
C THR A 361 28.45 1.13 6.28
N THR A 362 27.19 1.33 5.98
CA THR A 362 26.75 2.23 4.93
C THR A 362 26.15 3.47 5.57
N SER A 363 26.63 4.64 5.16
CA SER A 363 25.96 5.90 5.46
C SER A 363 24.88 6.10 4.40
N MET A 364 23.62 5.88 4.77
CA MET A 364 22.51 6.25 3.92
C MET A 364 22.31 7.76 4.07
N ASN A 365 22.80 8.51 3.11
CA ASN A 365 22.23 9.82 2.88
C ASN A 365 20.81 9.58 2.34
N SER A 366 19.85 10.39 2.73
CA SER A 366 18.46 10.41 2.27
C SER A 366 18.30 10.56 0.74
N ASN A 367 19.38 10.45 0.02
CA ASN A 367 19.43 10.42 -1.44
C ASN A 367 19.14 8.99 -1.92
N ARG A 368 18.00 8.42 -1.45
CA ARG A 368 17.08 7.68 -2.28
C ARG A 368 17.60 6.40 -2.88
N ASN A 369 17.41 5.35 -2.13
CA ASN A 369 17.14 4.08 -2.76
C ASN A 369 15.64 4.03 -3.09
N SER A 370 15.30 3.46 -4.22
CA SER A 370 13.95 3.30 -4.78
C SER A 370 12.94 2.56 -3.88
N ASP A 371 13.37 2.14 -2.69
CA ASP A 371 12.62 1.26 -1.80
C ASP A 371 12.14 1.97 -0.51
N ASP A 372 12.46 3.26 -0.34
CA ASP A 372 11.93 4.03 0.78
C ASP A 372 10.45 4.33 0.54
N GLN A 373 9.60 3.92 1.49
CA GLN A 373 8.16 4.08 1.36
C GLN A 373 7.58 4.63 2.67
N LEU A 374 6.66 5.57 2.54
CA LEU A 374 5.84 6.02 3.65
C LEU A 374 4.43 5.47 3.49
N PHE A 375 4.02 4.70 4.48
CA PHE A 375 2.66 4.18 4.54
C PHE A 375 1.90 4.88 5.66
N GLY A 376 0.69 5.30 5.38
CA GLY A 376 -0.07 6.10 6.32
C GLY A 376 -1.43 5.52 6.70
N THR A 377 -2.08 6.21 7.59
CA THR A 377 -3.39 5.85 8.13
C THR A 377 -4.42 6.93 7.88
N ASP A 378 -5.68 6.61 8.10
CA ASP A 378 -6.73 7.60 8.22
C ASP A 378 -6.50 8.53 9.42
N VAL A 379 -7.17 9.70 9.40
CA VAL A 379 -7.11 10.66 10.50
C VAL A 379 -7.69 10.06 11.78
N PHE A 380 -6.99 10.25 12.89
CA PHE A 380 -7.39 9.75 14.20
C PHE A 380 -7.06 10.73 15.33
N THR A 381 -7.52 10.41 16.53
CA THR A 381 -7.24 11.19 17.75
C THR A 381 -6.00 10.65 18.46
N PHE A 382 -5.10 11.56 18.82
CA PHE A 382 -3.89 11.26 19.60
C PHE A 382 -3.64 12.36 20.62
N GLN A 383 -3.48 12.01 21.90
CA GLN A 383 -3.21 12.93 23.01
C GLN A 383 -4.16 14.14 23.07
N GLY A 384 -5.43 13.95 22.73
CA GLY A 384 -6.44 15.01 22.70
C GLY A 384 -6.42 15.89 21.45
N ASP A 385 -5.53 15.65 20.51
CA ASP A 385 -5.59 16.20 19.15
C ASP A 385 -6.25 15.18 18.22
N ASP A 386 -7.41 15.50 17.69
CA ASP A 386 -8.25 14.64 16.86
C ASP A 386 -7.99 14.78 15.36
N SER A 387 -6.90 15.40 15.00
CA SER A 387 -6.46 15.61 13.62
C SER A 387 -5.04 15.07 13.41
N CYS A 388 -4.80 13.83 13.79
CA CYS A 388 -3.50 13.18 13.62
C CYS A 388 -3.54 12.10 12.55
N ILE A 389 -2.38 11.87 11.91
CA ILE A 389 -2.13 10.71 11.06
C ILE A 389 -0.89 9.97 11.57
N ALA A 390 -0.82 8.68 11.28
CA ALA A 390 0.37 7.87 11.52
C ALA A 390 1.02 7.50 10.18
N LEU A 391 2.31 7.69 10.07
CA LEU A 391 3.10 7.31 8.90
C LEU A 391 4.19 6.33 9.32
N LEU A 392 4.22 5.18 8.67
CA LEU A 392 5.35 4.27 8.75
C LEU A 392 6.49 4.87 7.93
N SER A 393 7.64 5.02 8.57
CA SER A 393 8.90 5.47 7.96
C SER A 393 9.86 4.30 8.03
N GLN A 394 10.27 3.79 6.90
CA GLN A 394 11.30 2.78 6.81
C GLN A 394 12.31 3.16 5.74
N HIS A 395 13.55 2.79 5.98
CA HIS A 395 14.62 2.96 5.03
C HIS A 395 15.05 1.59 4.54
N ASP A 396 14.99 1.40 3.23
CA ASP A 396 15.47 0.24 2.52
C ASP A 396 14.97 -1.12 3.07
N MET A 397 14.42 -1.94 2.22
CA MET A 397 13.99 -3.31 2.57
C MET A 397 15.13 -4.17 3.16
N ALA A 398 16.39 -3.83 2.89
CA ALA A 398 17.54 -4.47 3.50
C ALA A 398 17.83 -4.03 4.94
N ASN A 399 17.22 -2.95 5.43
CA ASN A 399 17.45 -2.44 6.78
C ASN A 399 16.32 -2.80 7.72
N PHE A 400 16.30 -4.04 8.16
CA PHE A 400 15.27 -4.58 9.05
C PHE A 400 15.30 -3.99 10.49
N GLU A 401 16.30 -3.18 10.84
CA GLU A 401 16.53 -2.77 12.22
C GLU A 401 15.93 -1.40 12.58
N HIS A 402 15.53 -0.57 11.60
CA HIS A 402 15.19 0.83 11.86
C HIS A 402 13.93 1.28 11.12
N ALA A 403 12.79 0.91 11.64
CA ALA A 403 11.53 1.48 11.23
C ALA A 403 10.84 2.22 12.39
N PHE A 404 10.03 3.20 12.04
CA PHE A 404 9.29 4.00 13.00
C PHE A 404 7.89 4.29 12.48
N VAL A 405 6.93 4.35 13.39
CA VAL A 405 5.66 5.00 13.11
C VAL A 405 5.70 6.39 13.69
N THR A 406 5.58 7.38 12.83
CA THR A 406 5.59 8.81 13.19
C THR A 406 4.16 9.32 13.23
N ILE A 407 3.75 9.89 14.37
CA ILE A 407 2.43 10.51 14.52
C ILE A 407 2.56 12.01 14.26
N ILE A 408 1.76 12.51 13.34
CA ILE A 408 1.79 13.91 12.91
C ILE A 408 0.45 14.57 13.21
N SER A 409 0.49 15.66 13.95
CA SER A 409 -0.68 16.54 14.13
C SER A 409 -0.87 17.41 12.89
N LEU A 410 -2.03 17.28 12.25
CA LEU A 410 -2.41 18.12 11.12
C LEU A 410 -2.76 19.55 11.53
N LYS A 411 -3.07 19.76 12.80
CA LYS A 411 -3.36 21.08 13.37
C LYS A 411 -2.09 21.90 13.52
N SER A 412 -1.07 21.34 14.19
CA SER A 412 0.21 22.01 14.41
C SER A 412 1.20 21.82 13.26
N TRP A 413 0.97 20.84 12.38
CA TRP A 413 1.89 20.40 11.32
C TRP A 413 3.26 20.00 11.89
N ARG A 414 3.23 19.20 12.97
CA ARG A 414 4.43 18.76 13.69
C ARG A 414 4.32 17.29 14.06
N ILE A 415 5.47 16.66 14.23
CA ILE A 415 5.56 15.32 14.82
C ILE A 415 5.20 15.45 16.30
N VAL A 416 4.19 14.69 16.75
CA VAL A 416 3.71 14.68 18.14
C VAL A 416 3.91 13.33 18.84
N GLY A 417 4.29 12.29 18.09
CA GLY A 417 4.59 10.98 18.62
C GLY A 417 5.48 10.18 17.69
N LYS A 418 6.23 9.24 18.24
CA LYS A 418 7.06 8.32 17.47
C LYS A 418 7.12 6.97 18.17
N TYR A 419 6.84 5.91 17.40
CA TYR A 419 6.92 4.53 17.85
C TYR A 419 8.06 3.84 17.13
N SER A 420 9.09 3.45 17.89
CA SER A 420 10.16 2.60 17.35
C SER A 420 9.65 1.19 17.17
N LEU A 421 9.95 0.60 16.04
CA LEU A 421 9.60 -0.77 15.69
C LEU A 421 10.84 -1.67 15.85
N PRO A 422 10.66 -2.96 16.17
CA PRO A 422 11.76 -3.90 16.33
C PRO A 422 12.42 -4.28 15.00
N ALA A 423 11.74 -4.08 13.89
CA ALA A 423 12.22 -4.34 12.53
C ALA A 423 11.47 -3.47 11.52
N GLY A 424 11.91 -3.48 10.27
CA GLY A 424 11.20 -2.86 9.16
C GLY A 424 9.78 -3.42 8.97
N SER A 425 8.99 -2.77 8.14
CA SER A 425 7.62 -3.15 7.84
C SER A 425 7.21 -2.66 6.47
N GLU A 426 6.41 -3.41 5.74
CA GLU A 426 5.69 -2.95 4.56
C GLU A 426 4.21 -2.67 4.84
N MET A 427 3.68 -3.22 5.92
CA MET A 427 2.27 -3.06 6.24
C MET A 427 1.98 -1.63 6.72
N PRO A 428 1.02 -0.90 6.13
CA PRO A 428 0.57 0.37 6.66
C PRO A 428 0.06 0.21 8.10
N PRO A 429 0.39 1.13 9.03
CA PRO A 429 -0.16 1.09 10.37
C PRO A 429 -1.69 1.11 10.33
N GLN A 430 -2.33 0.21 11.06
CA GLN A 430 -3.79 0.15 11.16
C GLN A 430 -4.21 0.67 12.53
N ILE A 431 -5.04 1.71 12.55
CA ILE A 431 -5.51 2.34 13.80
C ILE A 431 -7.00 2.10 13.97
N LYS A 432 -7.33 1.19 14.90
CA LYS A 432 -8.70 0.72 15.13
C LYS A 432 -8.93 0.44 16.60
N ASP A 433 -10.17 0.56 17.07
CA ASP A 433 -10.62 -0.05 18.31
C ASP A 433 -10.87 -1.54 18.00
N ILE A 434 -9.93 -2.39 18.37
CA ILE A 434 -9.99 -3.84 18.05
C ILE A 434 -10.58 -4.67 19.18
N ASN A 435 -10.75 -4.10 20.36
CA ASN A 435 -11.21 -4.82 21.54
C ASN A 435 -12.57 -4.33 22.06
N GLY A 436 -13.12 -3.27 21.46
CA GLY A 436 -14.44 -2.71 21.78
C GLY A 436 -14.47 -1.91 23.07
N ASP A 437 -13.31 -1.39 23.55
CA ASP A 437 -13.23 -0.60 24.78
C ASP A 437 -13.35 0.91 24.54
N GLY A 438 -13.52 1.32 23.30
CA GLY A 438 -13.62 2.71 22.86
C GLY A 438 -12.28 3.41 22.68
N LYS A 439 -11.16 2.74 22.90
CA LYS A 439 -9.82 3.26 22.62
C LYS A 439 -9.29 2.64 21.34
N LYS A 440 -8.42 3.37 20.67
CA LYS A 440 -7.80 2.86 19.45
C LYS A 440 -6.46 2.22 19.76
N GLU A 441 -6.20 1.12 19.13
CA GLU A 441 -4.91 0.46 19.06
C GLU A 441 -4.27 0.70 17.70
N MET A 442 -2.96 0.63 17.65
CA MET A 442 -2.17 0.57 16.43
C MET A 442 -1.68 -0.85 16.21
N LEU A 443 -2.02 -1.39 15.06
CA LEU A 443 -1.54 -2.67 14.58
C LEU A 443 -0.52 -2.45 13.48
N ILE A 444 0.60 -3.13 13.56
CA ILE A 444 1.64 -3.13 12.54
C ILE A 444 2.37 -4.48 12.53
N ASN A 445 2.56 -5.03 11.35
CA ASN A 445 3.39 -6.21 11.16
C ASN A 445 4.81 -5.79 10.82
N CYS A 446 5.80 -6.50 11.34
CA CYS A 446 7.21 -6.23 11.07
C CYS A 446 7.89 -7.43 10.41
N TYR A 447 9.00 -7.17 9.74
CA TYR A 447 9.80 -8.19 9.04
C TYR A 447 10.42 -9.26 9.95
N ASP A 448 10.34 -9.08 11.27
CA ASP A 448 10.66 -10.14 12.23
C ASP A 448 9.56 -11.20 12.34
N GLY A 449 8.55 -11.15 11.47
CA GLY A 449 7.45 -12.10 11.40
C GLY A 449 6.37 -11.92 12.47
N ASN A 450 6.36 -10.78 13.17
CA ASN A 450 5.38 -10.54 14.22
C ASN A 450 4.43 -9.39 13.87
N LEU A 451 3.15 -9.60 14.16
CA LEU A 451 2.16 -8.53 14.25
C LEU A 451 2.18 -7.95 15.66
N TYR A 452 2.36 -6.66 15.76
CA TYR A 452 2.41 -5.91 17.02
C TYR A 452 1.12 -5.10 17.22
N CYS A 453 0.63 -5.09 18.44
CA CYS A 453 -0.49 -4.25 18.85
C CYS A 453 -0.02 -3.28 19.95
N PHE A 454 -0.10 -2.00 19.67
CA PHE A 454 0.25 -0.95 20.60
C PHE A 454 -0.98 -0.16 21.02
N GLN A 455 -1.05 0.21 22.28
CA GLN A 455 -2.06 1.17 22.73
C GLN A 455 -1.67 2.58 22.29
N ILE A 456 -2.60 3.30 21.67
CA ILE A 456 -2.46 4.73 21.37
C ILE A 456 -2.98 5.52 22.57
N LYS A 457 -2.13 6.41 23.11
CA LYS A 457 -2.47 7.26 24.24
C LYS A 457 -2.48 8.73 23.84
#